data_5c441e8428ca61e265e81db501a69cf4
#
_entry.id   5c441e8428ca61e265e81db501a69cf4
#
_cell.length_a   1.000
_cell.length_b   1.000
_cell.length_c   1.000
_cell.angle_alpha   90.00
_cell.angle_beta   90.00
_cell.angle_gamma   90.00
#
_symmetry.space_group_name_H-M   'P 1'
#
loop_
_entity.id
_entity.type
_entity.pdbx_description
1 polymer ?
#
loop_
_entity_poly.entity_id
_entity_poly.type
_entity_poly.pdbx_seq_one_letter_code
_entity_poly.pdbx_strand_id
1 'polypeptide(L)'
;MTEPKILTRGCGKVKISLWGGWLARLERSVRGAVPACWAFYLPVASVLVIPRIICEAPTAARLPALIHHRASGRLSLIPAGYVLNLPELIAPISDDMKAVDAVIRGRLDSEVVLIRTIADYIIGAGGKRMRPAMVLMMARALGYQGDHHHLLAAVVEFIHTATLLHDDVVDESDLRRGRETANAMFGNAASVLVGDYLYSRSFEMMVEAGSMRIMQILSEATTVIAEGEVLQLLNVHDPDVSQERYLQVVRYKTAKLFEAAAQVGAVLAGATAEQEAAAAAYGRHIGTAFQLVDDVLDYSGDAQALGKNVGDDLREGKPTLPLIWVMEQGTPAQRELIRNAIQTGDADFAAVAEAIRATGALEHAQQAASAEADIARRALDILPISVYQKSLLEFCAFAVNRDR
;
A
#
# COMPACT_ATOMS: atom_id res chain seq x y z
N MET A 1 42.75 24.04 -17.09
CA MET A 1 42.10 25.22 -17.70
C MET A 1 41.68 24.82 -19.10
N THR A 2 40.42 24.51 -19.28
CA THR A 2 39.66 24.60 -20.55
C THR A 2 38.21 24.29 -20.21
N GLU A 3 37.36 25.32 -20.36
CA GLU A 3 35.90 25.28 -20.14
C GLU A 3 35.18 24.44 -21.21
N PRO A 4 34.10 23.73 -20.88
CA PRO A 4 33.23 23.15 -21.90
C PRO A 4 32.19 24.15 -22.37
N LYS A 5 32.06 24.27 -23.69
CA LYS A 5 31.08 25.09 -24.40
C LYS A 5 29.65 24.66 -24.12
N ILE A 6 28.84 25.63 -23.71
CA ILE A 6 27.38 25.49 -23.52
C ILE A 6 26.72 25.63 -24.89
N LEU A 7 25.92 24.63 -25.29
CA LEU A 7 24.95 24.73 -26.38
C LEU A 7 23.55 25.03 -25.77
N THR A 8 23.10 26.26 -25.97
CA THR A 8 21.76 26.71 -25.59
C THR A 8 20.77 26.46 -26.71
N ARG A 9 19.72 25.68 -26.46
CA ARG A 9 18.37 25.86 -27.01
C ARG A 9 17.31 25.28 -26.08
N GLY A 10 16.59 26.14 -25.44
CA GLY A 10 15.23 26.16 -24.94
C GLY A 10 14.60 24.85 -24.42
N CYS A 11 14.69 24.59 -23.13
CA CYS A 11 13.65 24.06 -22.28
C CYS A 11 14.22 23.98 -20.84
N GLY A 12 13.34 24.12 -19.84
CA GLY A 12 13.64 24.42 -18.45
C GLY A 12 14.84 23.73 -17.79
N LYS A 13 15.51 24.47 -16.93
CA LYS A 13 16.72 24.02 -16.20
C LYS A 13 16.33 23.03 -15.09
N VAL A 14 16.62 21.75 -15.30
CA VAL A 14 16.70 20.77 -14.20
C VAL A 14 18.16 20.72 -13.77
N LYS A 15 18.47 21.13 -12.53
CA LYS A 15 19.78 20.93 -11.92
C LYS A 15 19.85 19.49 -11.41
N ILE A 16 20.49 18.60 -12.14
CA ILE A 16 20.92 17.28 -11.63
C ILE A 16 22.33 17.45 -11.10
N SER A 17 22.48 17.40 -9.77
CA SER A 17 23.78 17.29 -9.11
C SER A 17 24.23 15.83 -9.16
N LEU A 18 25.07 15.49 -10.10
CA LEU A 18 25.68 14.16 -10.20
C LEU A 18 26.84 14.04 -9.21
N TRP A 19 26.75 13.09 -8.32
CA TRP A 19 27.85 12.63 -7.47
C TRP A 19 28.99 12.10 -8.33
N GLY A 20 30.05 12.87 -8.49
CA GLY A 20 31.27 12.49 -9.16
C GLY A 20 32.10 11.56 -8.28
N GLY A 21 32.12 10.28 -8.59
CA GLY A 21 33.03 9.35 -7.91
C GLY A 21 32.94 7.89 -8.38
N TRP A 22 31.85 7.45 -8.96
CA TRP A 22 31.64 6.03 -9.27
C TRP A 22 31.81 5.64 -10.74
N LEU A 23 31.63 6.55 -11.68
CA LEU A 23 31.77 6.25 -13.13
C LEU A 23 33.20 6.07 -13.61
N ALA A 24 34.19 6.57 -12.90
CA ALA A 24 35.61 6.46 -13.31
C ALA A 24 36.24 5.07 -13.08
N ARG A 25 35.57 4.13 -12.43
CA ARG A 25 36.07 2.76 -12.18
C ARG A 25 35.53 1.68 -13.11
N LEU A 26 34.44 1.95 -13.83
CA LEU A 26 33.84 0.97 -14.74
C LEU A 26 34.42 0.99 -16.17
N GLU A 27 35.07 2.08 -16.60
CA GLU A 27 35.64 2.16 -17.94
C GLU A 27 37.01 1.44 -18.10
N ARG A 28 37.63 0.97 -17.02
CA ARG A 28 38.96 0.29 -17.09
C ARG A 28 38.91 -1.23 -17.11
N SER A 29 37.75 -1.84 -17.00
CA SER A 29 37.61 -3.31 -16.89
C SER A 29 37.07 -4.01 -18.16
N VAL A 30 36.74 -3.27 -19.23
CA VAL A 30 36.11 -3.87 -20.42
C VAL A 30 36.94 -3.55 -21.69
N ARG A 31 38.26 -3.69 -21.61
CA ARG A 31 39.12 -3.78 -22.82
C ARG A 31 39.86 -5.10 -22.80
N GLY A 32 39.20 -6.12 -23.29
CA GLY A 32 39.83 -7.41 -23.56
C GLY A 32 38.78 -8.46 -23.90
N ALA A 33 38.73 -8.81 -25.21
CA ALA A 33 38.16 -10.02 -25.77
C ALA A 33 36.65 -10.11 -25.92
N VAL A 34 36.12 -9.71 -27.09
CA VAL A 34 34.93 -10.38 -27.70
C VAL A 34 35.25 -10.63 -29.18
N PRO A 35 35.21 -11.89 -29.66
CA PRO A 35 35.26 -12.19 -31.10
C PRO A 35 33.89 -11.86 -31.73
N ALA A 36 33.99 -11.31 -32.96
CA ALA A 36 32.85 -11.05 -33.84
C ALA A 36 32.03 -12.32 -34.13
N CYS A 37 30.72 -12.23 -33.94
CA CYS A 37 29.65 -12.91 -34.70
C CYS A 37 28.35 -12.68 -33.95
N TRP A 38 27.45 -11.92 -34.59
CA TRP A 38 25.97 -11.98 -34.60
C TRP A 38 25.45 -10.63 -35.05
N ALA A 39 25.58 -10.39 -36.34
CA ALA A 39 24.65 -9.53 -37.07
C ALA A 39 23.54 -10.43 -37.55
N PHE A 40 22.29 -10.20 -37.13
CA PHE A 40 21.10 -10.43 -37.95
C PHE A 40 19.81 -10.09 -37.17
N TYR A 41 18.98 -9.32 -37.87
CA TYR A 41 17.53 -9.09 -37.68
C TYR A 41 17.07 -7.95 -36.77
N LEU A 42 16.92 -6.79 -37.40
CA LEU A 42 15.80 -5.89 -37.15
C LEU A 42 14.66 -6.22 -38.12
N PRO A 43 13.40 -6.23 -37.71
CA PRO A 43 12.28 -5.91 -38.59
C PRO A 43 11.56 -4.64 -38.18
N VAL A 44 11.60 -3.69 -39.10
CA VAL A 44 10.57 -2.81 -39.63
C VAL A 44 9.35 -2.52 -38.76
N ALA A 45 9.28 -1.27 -38.34
CA ALA A 45 8.07 -0.65 -37.79
C ALA A 45 6.94 -0.64 -38.82
N SER A 46 5.84 -1.33 -38.55
CA SER A 46 4.56 -1.16 -39.24
C SER A 46 3.67 -0.24 -38.44
N VAL A 47 3.48 0.96 -38.96
CA VAL A 47 2.50 1.95 -38.52
C VAL A 47 1.10 1.40 -38.83
N LEU A 48 0.33 1.03 -37.82
CA LEU A 48 -1.09 0.70 -37.95
C LEU A 48 -1.91 1.96 -37.70
N VAL A 49 -2.44 2.53 -38.76
CA VAL A 49 -3.46 3.58 -38.74
C VAL A 49 -4.79 2.93 -38.38
N ILE A 50 -5.34 3.24 -37.23
CA ILE A 50 -6.71 2.80 -36.85
C ILE A 50 -7.70 3.89 -37.30
N PRO A 51 -8.71 3.58 -38.13
CA PRO A 51 -9.75 4.53 -38.48
C PRO A 51 -10.68 4.77 -37.29
N ARG A 52 -10.95 6.04 -37.00
CA ARG A 52 -12.03 6.46 -36.09
C ARG A 52 -13.37 6.01 -36.64
N ILE A 53 -14.03 5.08 -35.96
CA ILE A 53 -15.47 4.81 -36.17
C ILE A 53 -16.23 5.75 -35.24
N ILE A 54 -16.94 6.70 -35.84
CA ILE A 54 -17.92 7.56 -35.17
C ILE A 54 -19.20 6.71 -35.07
N CYS A 55 -19.57 6.32 -33.86
CA CYS A 55 -20.88 5.74 -33.58
C CYS A 55 -21.79 6.85 -33.05
N GLU A 56 -22.77 7.23 -33.86
CA GLU A 56 -23.90 8.08 -33.45
C GLU A 56 -24.80 7.32 -32.46
N ALA A 57 -25.17 7.98 -31.38
CA ALA A 57 -26.08 7.44 -30.37
C ALA A 57 -27.54 7.54 -30.85
N PRO A 58 -28.35 6.51 -30.70
CA PRO A 58 -29.78 6.64 -30.88
C PRO A 58 -30.47 7.16 -29.62
N THR A 59 -31.42 8.04 -29.88
CA THR A 59 -32.33 8.74 -28.97
C THR A 59 -33.00 7.86 -27.93
N ALA A 60 -33.17 8.48 -26.76
CA ALA A 60 -33.85 7.99 -25.58
C ALA A 60 -35.30 7.50 -25.85
N ALA A 61 -35.56 6.25 -25.52
CA ALA A 61 -36.91 5.74 -25.26
C ALA A 61 -37.09 5.56 -23.74
N ARG A 62 -38.05 6.28 -23.18
CA ARG A 62 -38.50 6.13 -21.78
C ARG A 62 -39.14 4.76 -21.58
N LEU A 63 -38.62 3.98 -20.63
CA LEU A 63 -39.31 2.81 -20.08
C LEU A 63 -39.74 3.11 -18.63
N PRO A 64 -40.94 2.65 -18.21
CA PRO A 64 -41.50 3.01 -16.92
C PRO A 64 -40.86 2.23 -15.76
N ALA A 65 -40.77 2.90 -14.61
CA ALA A 65 -40.27 2.37 -13.35
C ALA A 65 -41.14 1.19 -12.89
N LEU A 66 -40.56 0.00 -12.84
CA LEU A 66 -41.07 -1.12 -12.08
C LEU A 66 -40.23 -1.25 -10.80
N ILE A 67 -40.82 -0.68 -9.72
CA ILE A 67 -40.31 -0.87 -8.35
C ILE A 67 -40.64 -2.32 -7.96
N HIS A 68 -39.64 -3.19 -7.99
CA HIS A 68 -39.75 -4.46 -7.29
C HIS A 68 -39.03 -4.34 -5.94
N HIS A 69 -39.81 -4.08 -4.90
CA HIS A 69 -39.43 -4.41 -3.54
C HIS A 69 -39.15 -5.92 -3.45
N ARG A 70 -37.89 -6.31 -3.36
CA ARG A 70 -37.51 -7.61 -2.81
C ARG A 70 -36.92 -7.41 -1.42
N ALA A 71 -37.52 -8.16 -0.50
CA ALA A 71 -37.28 -8.17 0.91
C ALA A 71 -35.77 -8.18 1.26
N SER A 72 -35.34 -7.15 1.97
CA SER A 72 -34.08 -7.10 2.68
C SER A 72 -34.05 -8.16 3.77
N GLY A 73 -33.29 -9.23 3.56
CA GLY A 73 -32.82 -10.06 4.67
C GLY A 73 -32.04 -9.15 5.62
N ARG A 74 -32.58 -8.94 6.83
CA ARG A 74 -31.94 -8.19 7.90
C ARG A 74 -30.64 -8.94 8.29
N LEU A 75 -29.49 -8.52 7.77
CA LEU A 75 -28.25 -8.69 8.52
C LEU A 75 -28.36 -7.76 9.72
N SER A 76 -28.25 -8.33 10.92
CA SER A 76 -28.25 -7.61 12.18
C SER A 76 -27.22 -6.48 12.10
N LEU A 77 -27.72 -5.25 12.13
CA LEU A 77 -26.92 -4.06 12.34
C LEU A 77 -26.11 -4.28 13.62
N ILE A 78 -24.79 -4.16 13.52
CA ILE A 78 -23.93 -4.04 14.71
C ILE A 78 -24.52 -2.90 15.52
N PRO A 79 -24.86 -3.09 16.81
CA PRO A 79 -25.44 -2.03 17.61
C PRO A 79 -24.55 -0.80 17.59
N ALA A 80 -25.15 0.38 17.41
CA ALA A 80 -24.41 1.64 17.54
C ALA A 80 -23.75 1.67 18.93
N GLY A 81 -22.39 1.70 18.98
CA GLY A 81 -21.62 1.65 20.22
C GLY A 81 -20.83 0.35 20.45
N TYR A 82 -20.92 -0.66 19.59
CA TYR A 82 -20.04 -1.84 19.68
C TYR A 82 -18.69 -1.52 19.01
N VAL A 83 -17.67 -1.33 19.83
CA VAL A 83 -16.28 -1.17 19.36
C VAL A 83 -15.75 -2.56 19.03
N LEU A 84 -15.66 -2.88 17.74
CA LEU A 84 -14.99 -4.10 17.27
C LEU A 84 -13.52 -4.06 17.68
N ASN A 85 -13.07 -5.05 18.45
CA ASN A 85 -11.66 -5.21 18.72
C ASN A 85 -11.01 -6.24 17.79
N LEU A 86 -9.77 -6.02 17.42
CA LEU A 86 -9.04 -6.89 16.49
C LEU A 86 -8.95 -8.34 16.95
N PRO A 87 -8.70 -8.67 18.25
CA PRO A 87 -8.70 -10.04 18.75
C PRO A 87 -10.00 -10.81 18.49
N GLU A 88 -11.18 -10.19 18.66
CA GLU A 88 -12.47 -10.83 18.36
C GLU A 88 -12.65 -11.10 16.87
N LEU A 89 -12.21 -10.16 16.06
CA LEU A 89 -12.30 -10.23 14.61
C LEU A 89 -11.46 -11.37 14.01
N ILE A 90 -10.26 -11.61 14.56
CA ILE A 90 -9.38 -12.70 14.12
C ILE A 90 -9.58 -14.00 14.89
N ALA A 91 -10.48 -14.06 15.87
CA ALA A 91 -10.73 -15.27 16.68
C ALA A 91 -10.96 -16.54 15.84
N PRO A 92 -11.73 -16.52 14.71
CA PRO A 92 -11.93 -17.71 13.88
C PRO A 92 -10.66 -18.30 13.25
N ILE A 93 -9.58 -17.52 13.16
CA ILE A 93 -8.29 -17.90 12.55
C ILE A 93 -7.16 -17.88 13.59
N SER A 94 -7.46 -17.89 14.88
CA SER A 94 -6.43 -17.76 15.93
C SER A 94 -5.37 -18.84 15.87
N ASP A 95 -5.74 -20.07 15.54
CA ASP A 95 -4.78 -21.18 15.42
C ASP A 95 -3.98 -21.11 14.11
N ASP A 96 -4.61 -20.70 13.01
CA ASP A 96 -3.92 -20.39 11.76
C ASP A 96 -2.88 -19.27 11.97
N MET A 97 -3.22 -18.21 12.73
CA MET A 97 -2.27 -17.13 13.07
C MET A 97 -1.06 -17.62 13.88
N LYS A 98 -1.26 -18.54 14.83
CA LYS A 98 -0.16 -19.18 15.57
C LYS A 98 0.74 -20.00 14.62
N ALA A 99 0.13 -20.70 13.66
CA ALA A 99 0.87 -21.44 12.64
C ALA A 99 1.68 -20.49 11.75
N VAL A 100 1.13 -19.34 11.35
CA VAL A 100 1.86 -18.29 10.61
C VAL A 100 3.06 -17.79 11.42
N ASP A 101 2.90 -17.52 12.72
CA ASP A 101 4.01 -17.08 13.57
C ASP A 101 5.11 -18.16 13.68
N ALA A 102 4.74 -19.44 13.69
CA ALA A 102 5.70 -20.55 13.67
C ALA A 102 6.46 -20.59 12.33
N VAL A 103 5.76 -20.42 11.19
CA VAL A 103 6.39 -20.33 9.87
C VAL A 103 7.34 -19.13 9.80
N ILE A 104 6.93 -17.96 10.22
CA ILE A 104 7.76 -16.75 10.24
C ILE A 104 9.05 -17.01 11.01
N ARG A 105 8.98 -17.50 12.25
CA ARG A 105 10.16 -17.79 13.07
C ARG A 105 11.07 -18.82 12.43
N GLY A 106 10.51 -19.91 11.86
CA GLY A 106 11.30 -20.94 11.20
C GLY A 106 11.99 -20.45 9.93
N ARG A 107 11.44 -19.45 9.25
CA ARG A 107 12.00 -18.87 8.00
C ARG A 107 13.00 -17.74 8.24
N LEU A 108 13.07 -17.20 9.45
CA LEU A 108 14.05 -16.18 9.85
C LEU A 108 15.37 -16.78 10.30
N ASP A 109 15.48 -18.10 10.43
CA ASP A 109 16.74 -18.72 10.81
C ASP A 109 17.80 -18.48 9.73
N SER A 110 18.92 -17.88 10.16
CA SER A 110 20.06 -17.55 9.34
C SER A 110 21.35 -17.70 10.15
N GLU A 111 22.43 -18.16 9.55
CA GLU A 111 23.75 -18.19 10.19
C GLU A 111 24.29 -16.78 10.47
N VAL A 112 23.78 -15.76 9.74
CA VAL A 112 24.17 -14.37 9.92
C VAL A 112 23.39 -13.77 11.10
N VAL A 113 24.07 -13.59 12.23
CA VAL A 113 23.48 -13.16 13.50
C VAL A 113 22.73 -11.82 13.35
N LEU A 114 23.25 -10.86 12.59
CA LEU A 114 22.64 -9.55 12.39
C LEU A 114 21.27 -9.64 11.73
N ILE A 115 21.08 -10.56 10.78
CA ILE A 115 19.79 -10.81 10.11
C ILE A 115 18.76 -11.25 11.14
N ARG A 116 19.06 -12.25 11.96
CA ARG A 116 18.16 -12.73 13.02
C ARG A 116 17.81 -11.61 14.01
N THR A 117 18.83 -10.87 14.47
CA THR A 117 18.63 -9.80 15.46
C THR A 117 17.68 -8.73 14.96
N ILE A 118 17.85 -8.21 13.73
CA ILE A 118 17.01 -7.16 13.16
C ILE A 118 15.63 -7.70 12.79
N ALA A 119 15.55 -8.88 12.20
CA ALA A 119 14.28 -9.51 11.87
C ALA A 119 13.44 -9.81 13.13
N ASP A 120 14.04 -10.33 14.19
CA ASP A 120 13.36 -10.52 15.47
C ASP A 120 12.93 -9.19 16.09
N TYR A 121 13.74 -8.15 15.97
CA TYR A 121 13.43 -6.81 16.48
C TYR A 121 12.17 -6.25 15.82
N ILE A 122 12.11 -6.23 14.48
CA ILE A 122 10.98 -5.64 13.75
C ILE A 122 9.71 -6.48 13.83
N ILE A 123 9.83 -7.81 13.75
CA ILE A 123 8.69 -8.73 13.86
C ILE A 123 8.16 -8.75 15.30
N GLY A 124 9.07 -8.70 16.29
CA GLY A 124 8.74 -8.63 17.71
C GLY A 124 8.14 -7.28 18.16
N ALA A 125 8.26 -6.22 17.34
CA ALA A 125 7.59 -4.94 17.58
C ALA A 125 6.05 -5.03 17.46
N GLY A 126 5.53 -6.19 17.09
CA GLY A 126 4.10 -6.44 16.95
C GLY A 126 3.50 -5.81 15.68
N GLY A 127 2.19 -5.70 15.67
CA GLY A 127 1.42 -5.15 14.56
C GLY A 127 0.05 -5.76 14.50
N LYS A 128 -0.84 -5.14 13.74
CA LYS A 128 -2.23 -5.60 13.59
C LYS A 128 -2.34 -6.91 12.80
N ARG A 129 -1.29 -7.33 12.11
CA ARG A 129 -1.24 -8.58 11.30
C ARG A 129 -2.45 -8.73 10.35
N MET A 130 -2.97 -7.61 9.83
CA MET A 130 -4.19 -7.60 9.01
C MET A 130 -3.98 -8.28 7.65
N ARG A 131 -2.82 -8.10 7.03
CA ARG A 131 -2.54 -8.71 5.71
C ARG A 131 -2.44 -10.23 5.80
N PRO A 132 -1.67 -10.84 6.72
CA PRO A 132 -1.73 -12.28 6.98
C PRO A 132 -3.14 -12.80 7.27
N ALA A 133 -3.88 -12.11 8.16
CA ALA A 133 -5.25 -12.48 8.51
C ALA A 133 -6.16 -12.50 7.27
N MET A 134 -5.97 -11.58 6.33
CA MET A 134 -6.75 -11.52 5.10
C MET A 134 -6.51 -12.72 4.19
N VAL A 135 -5.25 -13.17 4.03
CA VAL A 135 -4.93 -14.42 3.32
C VAL A 135 -5.68 -15.59 3.93
N LEU A 136 -5.58 -15.73 5.25
CA LEU A 136 -6.17 -16.84 6.00
C LEU A 136 -7.70 -16.84 5.91
N MET A 137 -8.33 -15.70 6.20
CA MET A 137 -9.78 -15.57 6.18
C MET A 137 -10.37 -15.79 4.80
N MET A 138 -9.74 -15.25 3.75
CA MET A 138 -10.21 -15.41 2.38
C MET A 138 -10.09 -16.86 1.92
N ALA A 139 -8.96 -17.53 2.20
CA ALA A 139 -8.80 -18.94 1.89
C ALA A 139 -9.84 -19.82 2.62
N ARG A 140 -10.03 -19.59 3.92
CA ARG A 140 -11.02 -20.32 4.72
C ARG A 140 -12.47 -20.02 4.30
N ALA A 141 -12.80 -18.79 3.96
CA ALA A 141 -14.14 -18.41 3.48
C ALA A 141 -14.53 -19.14 2.20
N LEU A 142 -13.55 -19.44 1.35
CA LEU A 142 -13.72 -20.20 0.11
C LEU A 142 -13.48 -21.71 0.27
N GLY A 143 -13.35 -22.20 1.53
CA GLY A 143 -13.35 -23.63 1.85
C GLY A 143 -11.99 -24.30 1.78
N TYR A 144 -10.88 -23.56 1.72
CA TYR A 144 -9.53 -24.16 1.73
C TYR A 144 -9.26 -24.94 3.01
N GLN A 145 -8.74 -26.17 2.87
CA GLN A 145 -8.46 -27.09 4.00
C GLN A 145 -6.96 -27.44 4.15
N GLY A 146 -6.11 -26.99 3.23
CA GLY A 146 -4.67 -27.24 3.29
C GLY A 146 -3.95 -26.31 4.28
N ASP A 147 -2.63 -26.27 4.23
CA ASP A 147 -1.72 -25.54 5.12
C ASP A 147 -0.87 -24.47 4.40
N HIS A 148 -0.84 -24.44 3.06
CA HIS A 148 -0.08 -23.46 2.30
C HIS A 148 -0.54 -21.99 2.55
N HIS A 149 -1.76 -21.78 3.07
CA HIS A 149 -2.22 -20.45 3.46
C HIS A 149 -1.38 -19.86 4.61
N HIS A 150 -0.81 -20.69 5.49
CA HIS A 150 0.12 -20.23 6.52
C HIS A 150 1.43 -19.72 5.91
N LEU A 151 1.98 -20.47 4.94
CA LEU A 151 3.18 -20.07 4.20
C LEU A 151 2.96 -18.75 3.46
N LEU A 152 1.85 -18.62 2.73
CA LEU A 152 1.55 -17.42 1.94
C LEU A 152 1.19 -16.21 2.80
N ALA A 153 0.55 -16.41 3.94
CA ALA A 153 0.36 -15.37 4.94
C ALA A 153 1.69 -14.85 5.49
N ALA A 154 2.65 -15.74 5.75
CA ALA A 154 4.01 -15.36 6.15
C ALA A 154 4.77 -14.63 5.02
N VAL A 155 4.61 -15.05 3.75
CA VAL A 155 5.18 -14.35 2.58
C VAL A 155 4.70 -12.89 2.53
N VAL A 156 3.40 -12.66 2.64
CA VAL A 156 2.83 -11.32 2.63
C VAL A 156 3.35 -10.47 3.79
N GLU A 157 3.54 -11.06 4.97
CA GLU A 157 4.12 -10.36 6.11
C GLU A 157 5.62 -10.07 5.92
N PHE A 158 6.38 -10.94 5.26
CA PHE A 158 7.79 -10.68 4.93
C PHE A 158 7.94 -9.53 3.95
N ILE A 159 7.12 -9.51 2.88
CA ILE A 159 7.09 -8.40 1.93
C ILE A 159 6.76 -7.10 2.67
N HIS A 160 5.71 -7.09 3.51
CA HIS A 160 5.33 -5.92 4.29
C HIS A 160 6.44 -5.47 5.24
N THR A 161 7.10 -6.41 5.93
CA THR A 161 8.19 -6.08 6.86
C THR A 161 9.41 -5.53 6.13
N ALA A 162 9.72 -6.06 4.95
CA ALA A 162 10.79 -5.55 4.10
C ALA A 162 10.52 -4.09 3.66
N THR A 163 9.27 -3.79 3.22
CA THR A 163 8.91 -2.42 2.86
C THR A 163 9.02 -1.48 4.06
N LEU A 164 8.61 -1.90 5.26
CA LEU A 164 8.76 -1.07 6.46
C LEU A 164 10.23 -0.75 6.79
N LEU A 165 11.15 -1.72 6.61
CA LEU A 165 12.58 -1.50 6.83
C LEU A 165 13.19 -0.52 5.83
N HIS A 166 12.70 -0.53 4.59
CA HIS A 166 13.13 0.40 3.55
C HIS A 166 12.51 1.79 3.75
N ASP A 167 11.21 1.85 4.04
CA ASP A 167 10.46 3.09 4.29
C ASP A 167 11.06 3.89 5.45
N ASP A 168 11.38 3.23 6.58
CA ASP A 168 11.97 3.90 7.73
C ASP A 168 13.29 4.60 7.38
N VAL A 169 14.05 4.07 6.41
CA VAL A 169 15.30 4.70 5.91
C VAL A 169 14.99 5.85 4.95
N VAL A 170 14.02 5.69 4.06
CA VAL A 170 13.65 6.71 3.06
C VAL A 170 12.99 7.91 3.73
N ASP A 171 12.11 7.66 4.70
CA ASP A 171 11.37 8.68 5.45
C ASP A 171 12.21 9.25 6.62
N GLU A 172 13.46 8.77 6.83
CA GLU A 172 14.34 9.16 7.95
C GLU A 172 13.64 9.04 9.32
N SER A 173 12.77 8.03 9.48
CA SER A 173 11.95 7.85 10.67
C SER A 173 12.76 7.34 11.86
N ASP A 174 12.60 7.95 13.03
CA ASP A 174 13.24 7.52 14.28
C ASP A 174 12.36 6.60 15.14
N LEU A 175 11.03 6.70 15.02
CA LEU A 175 10.06 5.98 15.85
C LEU A 175 9.02 5.24 15.02
N ARG A 176 8.76 3.99 15.40
CA ARG A 176 7.68 3.17 14.87
C ARG A 176 7.00 2.38 15.98
N ARG A 177 5.69 2.54 16.14
CA ARG A 177 4.89 1.87 17.19
C ARG A 177 5.43 2.12 18.61
N GLY A 178 5.91 3.34 18.87
CA GLY A 178 6.46 3.74 20.18
C GLY A 178 7.85 3.15 20.50
N ARG A 179 8.56 2.58 19.50
CA ARG A 179 9.93 2.07 19.62
C ARG A 179 10.82 2.71 18.57
N GLU A 180 12.10 2.78 18.83
CA GLU A 180 13.06 3.19 17.80
C GLU A 180 12.95 2.31 16.56
N THR A 181 13.18 2.90 15.37
CA THR A 181 13.19 2.16 14.11
C THR A 181 14.45 1.31 13.98
N ALA A 182 14.45 0.35 13.05
CA ALA A 182 15.62 -0.50 12.83
C ALA A 182 16.83 0.30 12.30
N ASN A 183 16.59 1.32 11.46
CA ASN A 183 17.64 2.22 10.98
C ASN A 183 18.24 3.08 12.09
N ALA A 184 17.45 3.57 13.04
CA ALA A 184 17.94 4.31 14.20
C ALA A 184 18.79 3.41 15.11
N MET A 185 18.39 2.16 15.36
CA MET A 185 19.08 1.21 16.23
C MET A 185 20.33 0.56 15.60
N PHE A 186 20.27 0.19 14.33
CA PHE A 186 21.29 -0.65 13.68
C PHE A 186 21.94 0.03 12.46
N GLY A 187 21.48 1.23 12.10
CA GLY A 187 21.95 2.01 10.96
C GLY A 187 21.29 1.65 9.63
N ASN A 188 21.25 2.62 8.71
CA ASN A 188 20.54 2.53 7.43
C ASN A 188 21.00 1.31 6.59
N ALA A 189 22.31 1.06 6.50
CA ALA A 189 22.82 -0.05 5.71
C ALA A 189 22.32 -1.42 6.20
N ALA A 190 22.23 -1.62 7.52
CA ALA A 190 21.73 -2.86 8.10
C ALA A 190 20.24 -3.01 7.86
N SER A 191 19.46 -1.92 8.01
CA SER A 191 18.00 -1.93 7.76
C SER A 191 17.72 -2.31 6.30
N VAL A 192 18.38 -1.66 5.33
CA VAL A 192 18.19 -1.95 3.89
C VAL A 192 18.54 -3.39 3.57
N LEU A 193 19.72 -3.87 3.98
CA LEU A 193 20.18 -5.23 3.65
C LEU A 193 19.32 -6.32 4.29
N VAL A 194 18.78 -6.11 5.49
CA VAL A 194 17.84 -7.07 6.10
C VAL A 194 16.49 -6.99 5.42
N GLY A 195 16.03 -5.82 4.98
CA GLY A 195 14.86 -5.69 4.11
C GLY A 195 15.02 -6.50 2.82
N ASP A 196 16.16 -6.39 2.13
CA ASP A 196 16.48 -7.17 0.93
C ASP A 196 16.50 -8.68 1.21
N TYR A 197 17.01 -9.10 2.37
CA TYR A 197 16.98 -10.50 2.78
C TYR A 197 15.55 -11.01 2.95
N LEU A 198 14.70 -10.30 3.69
CA LEU A 198 13.30 -10.68 3.88
C LEU A 198 12.54 -10.73 2.55
N TYR A 199 12.80 -9.78 1.68
CA TYR A 199 12.24 -9.71 0.35
C TYR A 199 12.66 -10.93 -0.49
N SER A 200 13.96 -11.25 -0.53
CA SER A 200 14.48 -12.43 -1.23
C SER A 200 13.93 -13.73 -0.66
N ARG A 201 13.83 -13.82 0.68
CA ARG A 201 13.26 -14.98 1.37
C ARG A 201 11.78 -15.19 1.03
N SER A 202 11.03 -14.10 0.84
CA SER A 202 9.64 -14.18 0.41
C SER A 202 9.50 -14.84 -0.97
N PHE A 203 10.40 -14.57 -1.91
CA PHE A 203 10.39 -15.22 -3.24
C PHE A 203 10.69 -16.72 -3.15
N GLU A 204 11.64 -17.15 -2.33
CA GLU A 204 11.88 -18.59 -2.10
C GLU A 204 10.60 -19.27 -1.58
N MET A 205 9.94 -18.66 -0.60
CA MET A 205 8.69 -19.19 -0.03
C MET A 205 7.53 -19.19 -1.04
N MET A 206 7.46 -18.21 -1.96
CA MET A 206 6.47 -18.21 -3.05
C MET A 206 6.68 -19.39 -4.00
N VAL A 207 7.93 -19.76 -4.30
CA VAL A 207 8.25 -20.92 -5.14
C VAL A 207 7.78 -22.20 -4.49
N GLU A 208 7.93 -22.36 -3.17
CA GLU A 208 7.47 -23.53 -2.41
C GLU A 208 5.95 -23.74 -2.51
N ALA A 209 5.17 -22.66 -2.64
CA ALA A 209 3.73 -22.75 -2.82
C ALA A 209 3.32 -23.44 -4.14
N GLY A 210 4.24 -23.59 -5.11
CA GLY A 210 4.06 -24.36 -6.33
C GLY A 210 3.02 -23.80 -7.30
N SER A 211 2.59 -22.55 -7.16
CA SER A 211 1.58 -21.91 -8.00
C SER A 211 2.13 -20.72 -8.76
N MET A 212 2.22 -20.86 -10.09
CA MET A 212 2.64 -19.75 -10.95
C MET A 212 1.68 -18.56 -10.90
N ARG A 213 0.38 -18.80 -10.67
CA ARG A 213 -0.60 -17.72 -10.53
C ARG A 213 -0.34 -16.89 -9.28
N ILE A 214 -0.06 -17.53 -8.15
CA ILE A 214 0.30 -16.86 -6.90
C ILE A 214 1.60 -16.09 -7.06
N MET A 215 2.62 -16.70 -7.68
CA MET A 215 3.88 -16.03 -7.99
C MET A 215 3.66 -14.78 -8.84
N GLN A 216 2.82 -14.85 -9.87
CA GLN A 216 2.48 -13.71 -10.73
C GLN A 216 1.83 -12.58 -9.93
N ILE A 217 0.83 -12.88 -9.08
CA ILE A 217 0.12 -11.90 -8.26
C ILE A 217 1.09 -11.17 -7.33
N LEU A 218 1.93 -11.91 -6.63
CA LEU A 218 2.84 -11.33 -5.62
C LEU A 218 3.99 -10.58 -6.28
N SER A 219 4.57 -11.07 -7.37
CA SER A 219 5.62 -10.35 -8.10
C SER A 219 5.10 -9.06 -8.76
N GLU A 220 3.88 -9.07 -9.31
CA GLU A 220 3.22 -7.86 -9.77
C GLU A 220 2.97 -6.88 -8.62
N ALA A 221 2.48 -7.39 -7.49
CA ALA A 221 2.23 -6.57 -6.31
C ALA A 221 3.51 -5.86 -5.83
N THR A 222 4.64 -6.56 -5.77
CA THR A 222 5.91 -5.98 -5.35
C THR A 222 6.41 -4.91 -6.32
N THR A 223 6.23 -5.10 -7.63
CA THR A 223 6.56 -4.08 -8.64
C THR A 223 5.72 -2.82 -8.45
N VAL A 224 4.38 -2.98 -8.32
CA VAL A 224 3.47 -1.84 -8.15
C VAL A 224 3.72 -1.10 -6.83
N ILE A 225 4.06 -1.81 -5.76
CA ILE A 225 4.44 -1.19 -4.47
C ILE A 225 5.69 -0.32 -4.65
N ALA A 226 6.72 -0.83 -5.30
CA ALA A 226 7.95 -0.07 -5.57
C ALA A 226 7.67 1.18 -6.45
N GLU A 227 6.80 1.05 -7.46
CA GLU A 227 6.32 2.21 -8.24
C GLU A 227 5.58 3.21 -7.34
N GLY A 228 4.78 2.74 -6.39
CA GLY A 228 4.07 3.57 -5.42
C GLY A 228 5.00 4.39 -4.52
N GLU A 229 6.11 3.78 -4.07
CA GLU A 229 7.15 4.47 -3.29
C GLU A 229 7.82 5.59 -4.11
N VAL A 230 8.18 5.29 -5.37
CA VAL A 230 8.76 6.31 -6.26
C VAL A 230 7.77 7.43 -6.56
N LEU A 231 6.48 7.11 -6.77
CA LEU A 231 5.42 8.11 -6.95
C LEU A 231 5.24 8.99 -5.71
N GLN A 232 5.29 8.42 -4.51
CA GLN A 232 5.23 9.19 -3.27
C GLN A 232 6.42 10.14 -3.18
N LEU A 233 7.63 9.67 -3.43
CA LEU A 233 8.84 10.50 -3.42
C LEU A 233 8.76 11.69 -4.39
N LEU A 234 8.12 11.50 -5.56
CA LEU A 234 7.88 12.57 -6.53
C LEU A 234 6.80 13.58 -6.09
N ASN A 235 5.93 13.19 -5.16
CA ASN A 235 4.84 14.02 -4.65
C ASN A 235 5.21 14.75 -3.35
N VAL A 236 6.25 14.32 -2.65
CA VAL A 236 6.72 14.99 -1.41
C VAL A 236 7.12 16.42 -1.73
N HIS A 237 6.68 17.36 -0.86
CA HIS A 237 6.85 18.81 -1.00
C HIS A 237 6.18 19.45 -2.23
N ASP A 238 5.31 18.73 -2.96
CA ASP A 238 4.51 19.27 -4.06
C ASP A 238 3.09 19.66 -3.57
N PRO A 239 2.78 20.94 -3.36
CA PRO A 239 1.47 21.39 -2.87
C PRO A 239 0.37 21.32 -3.95
N ASP A 240 0.72 21.02 -5.19
CA ASP A 240 -0.21 20.97 -6.33
C ASP A 240 -0.61 19.52 -6.70
N VAL A 241 -0.36 18.56 -5.79
CA VAL A 241 -0.82 17.18 -5.93
C VAL A 241 -2.34 17.11 -5.89
N SER A 242 -2.93 16.53 -6.95
CA SER A 242 -4.38 16.30 -7.01
C SER A 242 -4.81 15.10 -6.16
N GLN A 243 -6.09 15.07 -5.79
CA GLN A 243 -6.67 13.91 -5.09
C GLN A 243 -6.48 12.61 -5.88
N GLU A 244 -6.54 12.64 -7.21
CA GLU A 244 -6.31 11.46 -8.05
C GLU A 244 -4.88 10.93 -7.94
N ARG A 245 -3.87 11.81 -8.02
CA ARG A 245 -2.45 11.44 -7.84
C ARG A 245 -2.17 10.89 -6.44
N TYR A 246 -2.74 11.51 -5.41
CA TYR A 246 -2.67 11.02 -4.03
C TYR A 246 -3.29 9.62 -3.91
N LEU A 247 -4.51 9.40 -4.41
CA LEU A 247 -5.17 8.08 -4.37
C LEU A 247 -4.41 7.02 -5.16
N GLN A 248 -3.71 7.40 -6.22
CA GLN A 248 -2.84 6.49 -6.95
C GLN A 248 -1.69 5.99 -6.06
N VAL A 249 -1.03 6.89 -5.32
CA VAL A 249 0.00 6.49 -4.34
C VAL A 249 -0.57 5.56 -3.28
N VAL A 250 -1.71 5.90 -2.68
CA VAL A 250 -2.38 5.06 -1.68
C VAL A 250 -2.67 3.66 -2.22
N ARG A 251 -3.19 3.57 -3.45
CA ARG A 251 -3.52 2.29 -4.08
C ARG A 251 -2.28 1.47 -4.40
N TYR A 252 -1.20 2.09 -4.84
CA TYR A 252 0.04 1.41 -5.21
C TYR A 252 0.86 1.02 -3.98
N LYS A 253 1.16 1.96 -3.11
CA LYS A 253 2.02 1.75 -1.93
C LYS A 253 1.35 0.85 -0.89
N THR A 254 0.09 1.16 -0.52
CA THR A 254 -0.56 0.53 0.63
C THR A 254 -1.60 -0.53 0.25
N ALA A 255 -2.54 -0.20 -0.65
CA ALA A 255 -3.67 -1.08 -0.94
C ALA A 255 -3.27 -2.30 -1.78
N LYS A 256 -2.24 -2.21 -2.61
CA LYS A 256 -1.81 -3.30 -3.50
C LYS A 256 -1.45 -4.58 -2.75
N LEU A 257 -0.81 -4.50 -1.59
CA LEU A 257 -0.49 -5.69 -0.81
C LEU A 257 -1.73 -6.29 -0.11
N PHE A 258 -2.72 -5.48 0.25
CA PHE A 258 -4.02 -5.97 0.71
C PHE A 258 -4.79 -6.67 -0.42
N GLU A 259 -4.78 -6.09 -1.62
CA GLU A 259 -5.34 -6.70 -2.84
C GLU A 259 -4.71 -8.08 -3.08
N ALA A 260 -3.38 -8.14 -3.15
CA ALA A 260 -2.66 -9.38 -3.37
C ALA A 260 -2.91 -10.42 -2.26
N ALA A 261 -2.97 -10.01 -1.00
CA ALA A 261 -3.24 -10.90 0.12
C ALA A 261 -4.62 -11.58 0.00
N ALA A 262 -5.67 -10.82 -0.29
CA ALA A 262 -7.01 -11.37 -0.49
C ALA A 262 -7.07 -12.25 -1.74
N GLN A 263 -6.48 -11.81 -2.85
CA GLN A 263 -6.45 -12.53 -4.11
C GLN A 263 -5.72 -13.87 -3.99
N VAL A 264 -4.56 -13.90 -3.33
CA VAL A 264 -3.78 -15.12 -3.07
C VAL A 264 -4.58 -16.13 -2.25
N GLY A 265 -5.30 -15.68 -1.22
CA GLY A 265 -6.19 -16.54 -0.44
C GLY A 265 -7.27 -17.19 -1.31
N ALA A 266 -7.86 -16.44 -2.23
CA ALA A 266 -8.87 -16.94 -3.15
C ALA A 266 -8.29 -17.94 -4.17
N VAL A 267 -7.16 -17.61 -4.80
CA VAL A 267 -6.49 -18.50 -5.77
C VAL A 267 -6.10 -19.82 -5.12
N LEU A 268 -5.57 -19.76 -3.89
CA LEU A 268 -5.19 -20.96 -3.13
C LEU A 268 -6.38 -21.88 -2.86
N ALA A 269 -7.57 -21.32 -2.65
CA ALA A 269 -8.81 -22.07 -2.46
C ALA A 269 -9.42 -22.61 -3.76
N GLY A 270 -8.83 -22.35 -4.91
CA GLY A 270 -9.39 -22.78 -6.22
C GLY A 270 -10.62 -21.96 -6.62
N ALA A 271 -10.67 -20.69 -6.25
CA ALA A 271 -11.77 -19.78 -6.56
C ALA A 271 -12.07 -19.66 -8.05
N THR A 272 -13.31 -19.35 -8.40
CA THR A 272 -13.66 -18.95 -9.77
C THR A 272 -13.02 -17.60 -10.12
N ALA A 273 -12.92 -17.26 -11.40
CA ALA A 273 -12.39 -15.96 -11.82
C ALA A 273 -13.16 -14.78 -11.22
N GLU A 274 -14.48 -14.92 -11.06
CA GLU A 274 -15.33 -13.91 -10.44
C GLU A 274 -15.04 -13.77 -8.93
N GLN A 275 -14.85 -14.88 -8.22
CA GLN A 275 -14.47 -14.88 -6.81
C GLN A 275 -13.07 -14.31 -6.60
N GLU A 276 -12.10 -14.66 -7.48
CA GLU A 276 -10.75 -14.08 -7.44
C GLU A 276 -10.79 -12.56 -7.66
N ALA A 277 -11.56 -12.09 -8.64
CA ALA A 277 -11.73 -10.66 -8.92
C ALA A 277 -12.40 -9.93 -7.75
N ALA A 278 -13.40 -10.53 -7.12
CA ALA A 278 -14.08 -10.00 -5.95
C ALA A 278 -13.16 -9.91 -4.73
N ALA A 279 -12.33 -10.93 -4.51
CA ALA A 279 -11.32 -10.93 -3.46
C ALA A 279 -10.27 -9.82 -3.66
N ALA A 280 -9.78 -9.66 -4.91
CA ALA A 280 -8.86 -8.58 -5.27
C ALA A 280 -9.51 -7.19 -5.04
N ALA A 281 -10.76 -7.00 -5.47
CA ALA A 281 -11.50 -5.77 -5.25
C ALA A 281 -11.68 -5.48 -3.75
N TYR A 282 -12.06 -6.49 -2.96
CA TYR A 282 -12.16 -6.38 -1.50
C TYR A 282 -10.85 -5.89 -0.89
N GLY A 283 -9.74 -6.55 -1.19
CA GLY A 283 -8.42 -6.19 -0.64
C GLY A 283 -8.00 -4.76 -1.03
N ARG A 284 -8.17 -4.38 -2.30
CA ARG A 284 -7.84 -3.04 -2.79
C ARG A 284 -8.63 -1.96 -2.05
N HIS A 285 -9.95 -2.10 -1.94
CA HIS A 285 -10.80 -1.08 -1.34
C HIS A 285 -10.62 -1.00 0.18
N ILE A 286 -10.44 -2.13 0.86
CA ILE A 286 -10.16 -2.12 2.30
C ILE A 286 -8.78 -1.50 2.61
N GLY A 287 -7.77 -1.79 1.79
CA GLY A 287 -6.44 -1.20 1.92
C GLY A 287 -6.45 0.32 1.68
N THR A 288 -7.26 0.79 0.71
CA THR A 288 -7.46 2.23 0.46
C THR A 288 -8.16 2.88 1.66
N ALA A 289 -9.27 2.32 2.15
CA ALA A 289 -9.98 2.83 3.33
C ALA A 289 -9.06 2.89 4.55
N PHE A 290 -8.22 1.87 4.73
CA PHE A 290 -7.27 1.80 5.83
C PHE A 290 -6.28 2.97 5.78
N GLN A 291 -5.70 3.28 4.63
CA GLN A 291 -4.75 4.41 4.51
C GLN A 291 -5.45 5.76 4.72
N LEU A 292 -6.64 5.95 4.14
CA LEU A 292 -7.39 7.20 4.33
C LEU A 292 -7.67 7.50 5.81
N VAL A 293 -7.95 6.46 6.61
CA VAL A 293 -8.13 6.60 8.06
C VAL A 293 -6.79 6.84 8.78
N ASP A 294 -5.68 6.24 8.34
CA ASP A 294 -4.35 6.56 8.89
C ASP A 294 -4.03 8.05 8.73
N ASP A 295 -4.34 8.61 7.55
CA ASP A 295 -4.11 10.03 7.27
C ASP A 295 -5.04 10.95 8.10
N VAL A 296 -6.28 10.53 8.38
CA VAL A 296 -7.17 11.25 9.30
C VAL A 296 -6.62 11.23 10.73
N LEU A 297 -6.14 10.09 11.18
CA LEU A 297 -5.59 9.92 12.53
C LEU A 297 -4.32 10.75 12.75
N ASP A 298 -3.53 10.99 11.71
CA ASP A 298 -2.31 11.82 11.79
C ASP A 298 -2.62 13.28 12.16
N TYR A 299 -3.85 13.77 11.89
CA TYR A 299 -4.30 15.13 12.26
C TYR A 299 -5.29 15.18 13.41
N SER A 300 -5.89 14.07 13.83
CA SER A 300 -6.95 14.02 14.85
C SER A 300 -6.59 13.15 16.06
N GLY A 301 -5.55 12.33 15.94
CA GLY A 301 -5.17 11.34 16.94
C GLY A 301 -4.46 11.92 18.17
N ASP A 302 -4.44 11.13 19.25
CA ASP A 302 -3.58 11.35 20.40
C ASP A 302 -2.21 10.70 20.14
N ALA A 303 -1.13 11.46 20.23
CA ALA A 303 0.24 10.98 20.01
C ALA A 303 0.59 9.75 20.87
N GLN A 304 0.10 9.70 22.12
CA GLN A 304 0.34 8.54 22.99
C GLN A 304 -0.41 7.29 22.52
N ALA A 305 -1.63 7.45 22.00
CA ALA A 305 -2.43 6.34 21.46
C ALA A 305 -1.87 5.82 20.14
N LEU A 306 -1.36 6.71 19.28
CA LEU A 306 -0.82 6.36 17.95
C LEU A 306 0.57 5.71 18.01
N GLY A 307 1.36 5.99 19.07
CA GLY A 307 2.75 5.52 19.18
C GLY A 307 3.71 6.11 18.13
N LYS A 308 3.30 7.24 17.52
CA LYS A 308 4.09 8.12 16.64
C LYS A 308 3.73 9.59 16.97
N ASN A 309 4.53 10.54 16.49
CA ASN A 309 4.17 11.94 16.65
C ASN A 309 2.98 12.28 15.73
N VAL A 310 2.09 13.13 16.19
CA VAL A 310 1.00 13.68 15.38
C VAL A 310 1.59 14.66 14.37
N GLY A 311 1.14 14.61 13.11
CA GLY A 311 1.62 15.46 12.03
C GLY A 311 2.96 15.01 11.43
N ASP A 312 3.32 13.72 11.56
CA ASP A 312 4.52 13.18 10.89
C ASP A 312 4.42 13.35 9.37
N ASP A 313 3.26 13.05 8.76
CA ASP A 313 3.04 13.23 7.32
C ASP A 313 3.30 14.67 6.85
N LEU A 314 2.91 15.66 7.67
CA LEU A 314 3.17 17.06 7.36
C LEU A 314 4.66 17.40 7.46
N ARG A 315 5.37 16.93 8.48
CA ARG A 315 6.83 17.13 8.64
C ARG A 315 7.62 16.51 7.48
N GLU A 316 7.14 15.40 6.99
CA GLU A 316 7.72 14.72 5.81
C GLU A 316 7.31 15.40 4.49
N GLY A 317 6.46 16.43 4.52
CA GLY A 317 5.99 17.15 3.33
C GLY A 317 5.05 16.31 2.45
N LYS A 318 4.36 15.31 3.03
CA LYS A 318 3.42 14.43 2.32
C LYS A 318 2.07 15.13 2.13
N PRO A 319 1.60 15.38 0.88
CA PRO A 319 0.30 15.97 0.62
C PRO A 319 -0.81 14.92 0.78
N THR A 320 -1.30 14.74 2.00
CA THR A 320 -2.39 13.81 2.31
C THR A 320 -3.76 14.40 1.99
N LEU A 321 -4.80 13.56 1.94
CA LEU A 321 -6.15 14.00 1.53
C LEU A 321 -6.69 15.18 2.36
N PRO A 322 -6.51 15.26 3.70
CA PRO A 322 -6.94 16.43 4.46
C PRO A 322 -6.27 17.74 3.98
N LEU A 323 -4.99 17.72 3.67
CA LEU A 323 -4.27 18.91 3.16
C LEU A 323 -4.72 19.28 1.76
N ILE A 324 -4.88 18.30 0.86
CA ILE A 324 -5.38 18.50 -0.50
C ILE A 324 -6.77 19.13 -0.46
N TRP A 325 -7.65 18.70 0.44
CA TRP A 325 -8.98 19.27 0.58
C TRP A 325 -8.94 20.74 1.01
N VAL A 326 -8.07 21.10 1.94
CA VAL A 326 -7.86 22.54 2.31
C VAL A 326 -7.34 23.33 1.13
N MET A 327 -6.43 22.79 0.33
CA MET A 327 -5.95 23.43 -0.89
C MET A 327 -7.05 23.68 -1.91
N GLU A 328 -8.05 22.80 -2.01
CA GLU A 328 -9.20 22.94 -2.90
C GLU A 328 -10.29 23.87 -2.35
N GLN A 329 -10.67 23.75 -1.10
CA GLN A 329 -11.86 24.37 -0.52
C GLN A 329 -11.56 25.54 0.44
N GLY A 330 -10.32 25.68 0.91
CA GLY A 330 -9.92 26.70 1.88
C GLY A 330 -9.94 28.12 1.35
N THR A 331 -9.92 29.10 2.23
CA THR A 331 -9.69 30.51 1.92
C THR A 331 -8.28 30.73 1.37
N PRO A 332 -8.01 31.85 0.67
CA PRO A 332 -6.66 32.13 0.18
C PRO A 332 -5.58 32.07 1.28
N ALA A 333 -5.88 32.52 2.49
CA ALA A 333 -4.95 32.49 3.62
C ALA A 333 -4.68 31.03 4.09
N GLN A 334 -5.73 30.20 4.14
CA GLN A 334 -5.57 28.77 4.49
C GLN A 334 -4.78 27.99 3.42
N ARG A 335 -5.03 28.26 2.14
CA ARG A 335 -4.26 27.66 1.04
C ARG A 335 -2.79 28.04 1.10
N GLU A 336 -2.47 29.29 1.38
CA GLU A 336 -1.08 29.75 1.51
C GLU A 336 -0.39 29.10 2.70
N LEU A 337 -1.08 28.97 3.86
CA LEU A 337 -0.59 28.26 5.03
C LEU A 337 -0.23 26.80 4.68
N ILE A 338 -1.17 26.07 4.04
CA ILE A 338 -0.97 24.66 3.69
C ILE A 338 0.11 24.50 2.61
N ARG A 339 0.14 25.39 1.61
CA ARG A 339 1.19 25.41 0.58
C ARG A 339 2.58 25.51 1.20
N ASN A 340 2.78 26.47 2.09
CA ASN A 340 4.04 26.64 2.79
C ASN A 340 4.37 25.42 3.66
N ALA A 341 3.39 24.88 4.40
CA ALA A 341 3.54 23.70 5.24
C ALA A 341 4.03 22.48 4.45
N ILE A 342 3.41 22.18 3.31
CA ILE A 342 3.82 21.07 2.44
C ILE A 342 5.23 21.31 1.86
N GLN A 343 5.52 22.52 1.39
CA GLN A 343 6.80 22.83 0.75
C GLN A 343 8.00 22.77 1.70
N THR A 344 7.80 23.15 2.95
CA THR A 344 8.90 23.27 3.92
C THR A 344 8.99 22.10 4.91
N GLY A 345 7.89 21.36 5.13
CA GLY A 345 7.77 20.41 6.24
C GLY A 345 7.76 21.08 7.63
N ASP A 346 7.87 22.40 7.68
CA ASP A 346 7.93 23.20 8.91
C ASP A 346 6.76 24.18 8.94
N ALA A 347 5.81 23.95 9.85
CA ALA A 347 4.63 24.79 10.00
C ALA A 347 4.11 24.72 11.45
N ASP A 348 3.37 25.76 11.84
CA ASP A 348 2.54 25.71 13.04
C ASP A 348 1.44 24.66 12.88
N PHE A 349 1.66 23.49 13.45
CA PHE A 349 0.70 22.37 13.39
C PHE A 349 -0.68 22.78 13.92
N ALA A 350 -0.76 23.64 14.94
CA ALA A 350 -2.05 24.08 15.47
C ALA A 350 -2.84 24.91 14.45
N ALA A 351 -2.15 25.79 13.71
CA ALA A 351 -2.78 26.56 12.62
C ALA A 351 -3.22 25.67 11.45
N VAL A 352 -2.41 24.66 11.08
CA VAL A 352 -2.76 23.66 10.06
C VAL A 352 -3.97 22.85 10.49
N ALA A 353 -3.98 22.31 11.70
CA ALA A 353 -5.10 21.54 12.26
C ALA A 353 -6.39 22.38 12.34
N GLU A 354 -6.29 23.68 12.62
CA GLU A 354 -7.45 24.57 12.58
C GLU A 354 -7.99 24.77 11.16
N ALA A 355 -7.11 24.94 10.15
CA ALA A 355 -7.50 25.04 8.75
C ALA A 355 -8.19 23.76 8.27
N ILE A 356 -7.67 22.58 8.66
CA ILE A 356 -8.26 21.26 8.37
C ILE A 356 -9.67 21.16 8.99
N ARG A 357 -9.84 21.53 10.27
CA ARG A 357 -11.14 21.53 10.95
C ARG A 357 -12.13 22.51 10.31
N ALA A 358 -11.70 23.72 10.05
CA ALA A 358 -12.56 24.78 9.51
C ALA A 358 -13.10 24.46 8.11
N THR A 359 -12.42 23.63 7.33
CA THR A 359 -12.82 23.23 5.99
C THR A 359 -13.59 21.90 5.96
N GLY A 360 -13.75 21.19 7.08
CA GLY A 360 -14.37 19.87 7.12
C GLY A 360 -13.53 18.79 6.42
N ALA A 361 -12.22 18.95 6.37
CA ALA A 361 -11.32 18.06 5.63
C ALA A 361 -11.24 16.65 6.23
N LEU A 362 -11.31 16.52 7.55
CA LEU A 362 -11.32 15.21 8.21
C LEU A 362 -12.61 14.46 7.90
N GLU A 363 -13.75 15.13 7.94
CA GLU A 363 -15.05 14.55 7.60
C GLU A 363 -15.10 14.10 6.14
N HIS A 364 -14.50 14.87 5.23
CA HIS A 364 -14.37 14.49 3.82
C HIS A 364 -13.53 13.22 3.66
N ALA A 365 -12.36 13.15 4.27
CA ALA A 365 -11.49 11.98 4.23
C ALA A 365 -12.15 10.74 4.86
N GLN A 366 -12.87 10.91 5.99
CA GLN A 366 -13.63 9.85 6.64
C GLN A 366 -14.79 9.33 5.76
N GLN A 367 -15.47 10.22 5.03
CA GLN A 367 -16.51 9.84 4.06
C GLN A 367 -15.92 9.06 2.89
N ALA A 368 -14.77 9.48 2.38
CA ALA A 368 -14.05 8.76 1.32
C ALA A 368 -13.65 7.35 1.79
N ALA A 369 -13.10 7.21 3.01
CA ALA A 369 -12.77 5.92 3.60
C ALA A 369 -14.02 5.02 3.75
N SER A 370 -15.14 5.58 4.20
CA SER A 370 -16.40 4.85 4.35
C SER A 370 -16.95 4.37 3.02
N ALA A 371 -16.84 5.18 1.96
CA ALA A 371 -17.24 4.79 0.61
C ALA A 371 -16.41 3.62 0.06
N GLU A 372 -15.10 3.63 0.27
CA GLU A 372 -14.20 2.52 -0.08
C GLU A 372 -14.56 1.24 0.69
N ALA A 373 -14.78 1.34 2.01
CA ALA A 373 -15.20 0.20 2.83
C ALA A 373 -16.55 -0.39 2.40
N ASP A 374 -17.50 0.44 1.95
CA ASP A 374 -18.79 -0.02 1.39
C ASP A 374 -18.61 -0.78 0.06
N ILE A 375 -17.68 -0.38 -0.78
CA ILE A 375 -17.34 -1.12 -2.00
C ILE A 375 -16.73 -2.48 -1.64
N ALA A 376 -15.78 -2.49 -0.69
CA ALA A 376 -15.18 -3.72 -0.17
C ALA A 376 -16.24 -4.69 0.36
N ARG A 377 -17.19 -4.18 1.16
CA ARG A 377 -18.28 -4.98 1.73
C ARG A 377 -19.12 -5.66 0.64
N ARG A 378 -19.51 -4.92 -0.41
CA ARG A 378 -20.27 -5.48 -1.54
C ARG A 378 -19.51 -6.54 -2.33
N ALA A 379 -18.19 -6.43 -2.41
CA ALA A 379 -17.39 -7.45 -3.08
C ALA A 379 -17.46 -8.83 -2.40
N LEU A 380 -17.80 -8.89 -1.11
CA LEU A 380 -17.95 -10.13 -0.36
C LEU A 380 -19.29 -10.85 -0.57
N ASP A 381 -20.26 -10.24 -1.25
CA ASP A 381 -21.59 -10.82 -1.47
C ASP A 381 -21.56 -12.13 -2.28
N ILE A 382 -20.53 -12.34 -3.08
CA ILE A 382 -20.32 -13.58 -3.86
C ILE A 382 -19.77 -14.74 -3.01
N LEU A 383 -19.23 -14.47 -1.82
CA LEU A 383 -18.61 -15.49 -0.98
C LEU A 383 -19.65 -16.32 -0.24
N PRO A 384 -19.39 -17.62 0.03
CA PRO A 384 -20.23 -18.43 0.90
C PRO A 384 -20.40 -17.82 2.29
N ILE A 385 -21.61 -17.87 2.84
CA ILE A 385 -21.88 -17.43 4.22
C ILE A 385 -21.11 -18.32 5.19
N SER A 386 -20.21 -17.73 5.97
CA SER A 386 -19.37 -18.42 6.94
C SER A 386 -18.92 -17.47 8.05
N VAL A 387 -18.35 -17.99 9.11
CA VAL A 387 -17.72 -17.19 10.18
C VAL A 387 -16.56 -16.34 9.62
N TYR A 388 -15.87 -16.84 8.61
CA TYR A 388 -14.76 -16.14 7.96
C TYR A 388 -15.26 -14.98 7.08
N GLN A 389 -16.33 -15.18 6.29
CA GLN A 389 -16.97 -14.09 5.55
C GLN A 389 -17.48 -13.01 6.52
N LYS A 390 -18.10 -13.40 7.64
CA LYS A 390 -18.52 -12.47 8.66
C LYS A 390 -17.36 -11.65 9.20
N SER A 391 -16.23 -12.27 9.54
CA SER A 391 -15.03 -11.56 9.98
C SER A 391 -14.49 -10.59 8.91
N LEU A 392 -14.49 -10.98 7.62
CA LEU A 392 -14.12 -10.08 6.53
C LEU A 392 -15.07 -8.87 6.41
N LEU A 393 -16.38 -9.05 6.64
CA LEU A 393 -17.34 -7.96 6.69
C LEU A 393 -17.10 -7.04 7.90
N GLU A 394 -16.79 -7.60 9.06
CA GLU A 394 -16.44 -6.86 10.27
C GLU A 394 -15.12 -6.08 10.12
N PHE A 395 -14.17 -6.59 9.31
CA PHE A 395 -12.96 -5.87 8.95
C PHE A 395 -13.25 -4.55 8.23
N CYS A 396 -14.30 -4.49 7.39
CA CYS A 396 -14.71 -3.24 6.74
C CYS A 396 -15.10 -2.18 7.79
N ALA A 397 -15.86 -2.56 8.79
CA ALA A 397 -16.26 -1.66 9.87
C ALA A 397 -15.05 -1.27 10.76
N PHE A 398 -14.19 -2.24 11.07
CA PHE A 398 -12.96 -1.98 11.85
C PHE A 398 -12.03 -0.99 11.14
N ALA A 399 -11.84 -1.12 9.82
CA ALA A 399 -10.93 -0.25 9.07
C ALA A 399 -11.31 1.23 9.16
N VAL A 400 -12.60 1.56 9.22
CA VAL A 400 -13.10 2.95 9.23
C VAL A 400 -13.41 3.51 10.61
N ASN A 401 -13.55 2.65 11.65
CA ASN A 401 -13.93 3.08 13.00
C ASN A 401 -12.81 2.92 14.04
N ARG A 402 -11.59 2.67 13.60
CA ARG A 402 -10.44 2.52 14.51
C ARG A 402 -9.97 3.88 15.02
N ASP A 403 -9.41 3.89 16.20
CA ASP A 403 -8.86 5.04 16.91
C ASP A 403 -7.32 5.06 16.95
N ARG A 404 -6.69 4.03 16.36
CA ARG A 404 -5.23 3.85 16.28
C ARG A 404 -4.82 2.85 15.19
#